data_c888a6b6e0890c4167d92ec91393a317
#
_entry.id   c888a6b6e0890c4167d92ec91393a317
#
_cell.length_a   1.000
_cell.length_b   1.000
_cell.length_c   1.000
_cell.angle_alpha   90.00
_cell.angle_beta   90.00
_cell.angle_gamma   90.00
#
_symmetry.space_group_name_H-M   'P 1'
#
loop_
_entity.id
_entity.type
_entity.pdbx_description
1 polymer ?
#
loop_
_entity_poly.entity_id
_entity_poly.type
_entity_poly.pdbx_seq_one_letter_code
_entity_poly.pdbx_strand_id
1 'polypeptide(L)'
;MNSMKKLLVAALVVLGIAGCATSKDTSKDNSSKADTEKINVVTTNSIIYDMTKNIAGDLVDLHSIVPVGQDPHEYEPLPEDVQKVQKADLIFYNGINLENGGNAWFTKMVNNAKKEANKDYFAVSDGVEVI
;
A
#
# COMPACT_ATOMS: atom_id res chain seq x y z
N MET A 1 -5.05 23.67 45.48
CA MET A 1 -6.00 24.17 46.48
C MET A 1 -7.37 24.20 45.85
N ASN A 2 -8.21 23.34 46.33
CA ASN A 2 -9.68 23.37 46.32
C ASN A 2 -10.41 23.24 45.01
N SER A 3 -11.07 22.20 44.81
CA SER A 3 -12.22 21.58 45.49
C SER A 3 -13.38 21.61 44.54
N MET A 4 -13.75 20.44 43.95
CA MET A 4 -14.89 19.66 44.42
C MET A 4 -16.23 20.42 44.50
N LYS A 5 -17.19 20.01 43.71
CA LYS A 5 -18.58 19.68 44.09
C LYS A 5 -19.35 19.38 42.78
N LYS A 6 -19.71 18.13 42.50
CA LYS A 6 -20.84 17.35 43.04
C LYS A 6 -22.17 17.99 42.69
N LEU A 7 -23.00 17.30 42.05
CA LEU A 7 -24.31 16.67 42.27
C LEU A 7 -25.14 16.83 40.99
N LEU A 8 -25.60 15.74 40.34
CA LEU A 8 -26.77 14.92 40.61
C LEU A 8 -28.08 15.59 40.32
N VAL A 9 -28.88 14.95 39.51
CA VAL A 9 -30.35 14.67 39.62
C VAL A 9 -30.90 14.53 38.22
N ALA A 10 -31.23 13.39 37.79
CA ALA A 10 -32.38 12.51 37.88
C ALA A 10 -33.38 12.70 36.74
N ALA A 11 -33.50 11.63 36.00
CA ALA A 11 -34.67 10.97 35.44
C ALA A 11 -35.94 11.75 35.17
N LEU A 12 -36.47 11.60 33.97
CA LEU A 12 -37.91 11.33 33.80
C LEU A 12 -38.13 10.55 32.48
N VAL A 13 -38.72 9.39 32.66
CA VAL A 13 -39.29 8.48 31.68
C VAL A 13 -40.60 9.06 31.17
N VAL A 14 -40.80 9.10 29.86
CA VAL A 14 -42.17 9.13 29.29
C VAL A 14 -42.23 8.10 28.15
N LEU A 15 -43.03 7.09 28.39
CA LEU A 15 -43.57 6.16 27.42
C LEU A 15 -44.48 6.88 26.43
N GLY A 16 -44.35 6.61 25.16
CA GLY A 16 -45.28 7.01 24.13
C GLY A 16 -45.31 5.98 23.00
N ILE A 17 -46.44 5.33 22.91
CA ILE A 17 -46.79 4.12 22.16
C ILE A 17 -47.10 4.43 20.70
N ALA A 18 -46.71 3.50 19.81
CA ALA A 18 -47.38 3.02 18.59
C ALA A 18 -47.59 3.96 17.40
N GLY A 19 -47.04 3.53 16.29
CA GLY A 19 -47.40 3.94 14.94
C GLY A 19 -46.76 3.01 13.91
N CYS A 20 -47.42 1.89 13.63
CA CYS A 20 -47.14 1.08 12.45
C CYS A 20 -47.57 1.85 11.20
N ALA A 21 -46.70 1.97 10.20
CA ALA A 21 -47.10 1.91 8.77
C ALA A 21 -45.84 1.73 7.87
N THR A 22 -45.77 0.57 7.25
CA THR A 22 -45.48 0.30 5.83
C THR A 22 -44.12 0.70 5.25
N SER A 23 -43.29 -0.33 5.05
CA SER A 23 -42.49 -0.67 3.89
C SER A 23 -41.92 0.46 3.01
N LYS A 24 -40.62 0.63 3.03
CA LYS A 24 -39.83 0.56 1.81
C LYS A 24 -38.41 0.16 2.13
N ASP A 25 -38.05 -1.02 1.65
CA ASP A 25 -36.66 -1.46 1.55
C ASP A 25 -35.78 -0.37 0.99
N THR A 26 -34.81 0.05 1.75
CA THR A 26 -33.59 0.59 1.24
C THR A 26 -32.52 0.10 2.21
N SER A 27 -32.00 -1.07 1.90
CA SER A 27 -30.76 -1.58 2.47
C SER A 27 -29.69 -0.56 2.16
N LYS A 28 -29.48 0.39 3.06
CA LYS A 28 -28.21 1.09 3.14
C LYS A 28 -27.26 0.11 3.78
N ASP A 29 -26.56 -0.59 2.92
CA ASP A 29 -25.32 -1.27 3.24
C ASP A 29 -24.36 -0.20 3.76
N ASN A 30 -24.37 -0.02 5.05
CA ASN A 30 -23.42 0.82 5.76
C ASN A 30 -22.21 -0.06 6.07
N SER A 31 -21.54 -0.56 5.01
CA SER A 31 -20.21 -1.05 5.16
C SER A 31 -19.33 0.18 5.45
N SER A 32 -19.12 0.44 6.71
CA SER A 32 -18.01 1.25 7.17
C SER A 32 -16.73 0.58 6.65
N LYS A 33 -16.31 1.01 5.46
CA LYS A 33 -15.01 0.75 4.92
C LYS A 33 -14.06 1.36 5.94
N ALA A 34 -13.51 0.54 6.84
CA ALA A 34 -12.34 0.92 7.60
C ALA A 34 -11.32 1.33 6.53
N ASP A 35 -10.90 2.56 6.56
CA ASP A 35 -9.83 3.08 5.72
C ASP A 35 -8.54 2.42 6.21
N THR A 36 -8.37 1.16 5.83
CA THR A 36 -7.14 0.43 6.04
C THR A 36 -6.15 1.04 5.07
N GLU A 37 -5.21 1.80 5.60
CA GLU A 37 -4.11 2.37 4.83
C GLU A 37 -3.44 1.23 4.04
N LYS A 38 -3.47 1.34 2.72
CA LYS A 38 -2.90 0.30 1.85
C LYS A 38 -1.39 0.33 1.94
N ILE A 39 -0.79 -0.84 1.90
CA ILE A 39 0.67 -0.98 1.82
C ILE A 39 1.14 -0.45 0.47
N ASN A 40 2.15 0.41 0.48
CA ASN A 40 2.78 0.93 -0.74
C ASN A 40 3.79 -0.08 -1.27
N VAL A 41 3.52 -0.64 -2.44
CA VAL A 41 4.39 -1.62 -3.09
C VAL A 41 4.93 -1.04 -4.40
N VAL A 42 6.23 -1.13 -4.58
CA VAL A 42 6.90 -0.71 -5.81
C VAL A 42 7.51 -1.92 -6.50
N THR A 43 7.35 -2.00 -7.81
CA THR A 43 7.98 -3.03 -8.65
C THR A 43 8.85 -2.36 -9.71
N THR A 44 9.92 -3.03 -10.12
CA THR A 44 10.84 -2.45 -11.10
C THR A 44 10.32 -2.52 -12.51
N ASN A 45 9.55 -3.54 -12.86
CA ASN A 45 9.06 -3.73 -14.23
C ASN A 45 7.63 -4.25 -14.28
N SER A 46 7.05 -4.22 -15.47
CA SER A 46 5.65 -4.56 -15.72
C SER A 46 5.30 -6.02 -15.45
N ILE A 47 6.24 -6.94 -15.59
CA ILE A 47 6.01 -8.38 -15.34
C ILE A 47 5.80 -8.60 -13.84
N ILE A 48 6.69 -8.05 -13.02
CA ILE A 48 6.59 -8.13 -11.55
C ILE A 48 5.34 -7.38 -11.08
N TYR A 49 5.02 -6.23 -11.70
CA TYR A 49 3.80 -5.49 -11.43
C TYR A 49 2.57 -6.35 -11.64
N ASP A 50 2.46 -7.02 -12.78
CA ASP A 50 1.31 -7.86 -13.11
C ASP A 50 1.18 -9.05 -12.15
N MET A 51 2.29 -9.72 -11.84
CA MET A 51 2.33 -10.80 -10.85
C MET A 51 1.84 -10.30 -9.48
N THR A 52 2.36 -9.17 -9.01
CA THR A 52 1.98 -8.58 -7.73
C THR A 52 0.52 -8.17 -7.70
N LYS A 53 0.03 -7.57 -8.80
CA LYS A 53 -1.39 -7.18 -8.94
C LYS A 53 -2.33 -8.38 -8.90
N ASN A 54 -1.96 -9.47 -9.55
CA ASN A 54 -2.76 -10.70 -9.54
C ASN A 54 -2.79 -11.38 -8.17
N ILE A 55 -1.76 -11.25 -7.36
CA ILE A 55 -1.69 -11.82 -6.01
C ILE A 55 -2.37 -10.93 -4.97
N ALA A 56 -2.03 -9.65 -4.96
CA ALA A 56 -2.44 -8.72 -3.91
C ALA A 56 -3.74 -7.96 -4.23
N GLY A 57 -4.14 -7.88 -5.50
CA GLY A 57 -5.35 -7.20 -5.92
C GLY A 57 -5.38 -5.75 -5.48
N ASP A 58 -6.46 -5.37 -4.79
CA ASP A 58 -6.69 -4.01 -4.31
C ASP A 58 -6.24 -3.78 -2.86
N LEU A 59 -5.53 -4.75 -2.27
CA LEU A 59 -5.02 -4.64 -0.90
C LEU A 59 -3.79 -3.73 -0.79
N VAL A 60 -3.13 -3.44 -1.91
CA VAL A 60 -1.92 -2.63 -1.99
C VAL A 60 -2.09 -1.42 -2.90
N ASP A 61 -1.31 -0.36 -2.66
CA ASP A 61 -1.06 0.72 -3.62
C ASP A 61 0.20 0.35 -4.40
N LEU A 62 0.03 0.00 -5.67
CA LEU A 62 1.06 -0.62 -6.50
C LEU A 62 1.57 0.33 -7.59
N HIS A 63 2.88 0.50 -7.68
CA HIS A 63 3.57 1.31 -8.68
C HIS A 63 4.61 0.49 -9.44
N SER A 64 4.70 0.67 -10.76
CA SER A 64 5.78 0.12 -11.60
C SER A 64 6.72 1.23 -12.04
N ILE A 65 8.02 1.05 -11.83
CA ILE A 65 9.03 2.05 -12.20
C ILE A 65 9.22 2.07 -13.71
N VAL A 66 9.61 0.94 -14.30
CA VAL A 66 9.89 0.86 -15.73
C VAL A 66 8.61 0.63 -16.51
N PRO A 67 8.22 1.55 -17.41
CA PRO A 67 7.04 1.38 -18.25
C PRO A 67 7.18 0.20 -19.22
N VAL A 68 6.04 -0.32 -19.68
CA VAL A 68 5.99 -1.36 -20.71
C VAL A 68 6.71 -0.88 -21.97
N GLY A 69 7.61 -1.73 -22.49
CA GLY A 69 8.35 -1.45 -23.72
C GLY A 69 9.65 -0.68 -23.51
N GLN A 70 10.01 -0.33 -22.29
CA GLN A 70 11.32 0.23 -21.98
C GLN A 70 12.27 -0.85 -21.43
N ASP A 71 13.56 -0.65 -21.67
CA ASP A 71 14.59 -1.54 -21.20
C ASP A 71 14.89 -1.29 -19.71
N PRO A 72 14.64 -2.24 -18.84
CA PRO A 72 14.94 -2.07 -17.42
C PRO A 72 16.45 -2.06 -17.09
N HIS A 73 17.30 -2.46 -18.01
CA HIS A 73 18.74 -2.49 -17.80
C HIS A 73 19.39 -1.08 -17.83
N GLU A 74 18.88 -0.21 -18.72
CA GLU A 74 19.40 1.14 -18.94
C GLU A 74 18.42 2.25 -18.57
N TYR A 75 17.44 1.94 -17.72
CA TYR A 75 16.42 2.90 -17.34
C TYR A 75 16.97 4.04 -16.49
N GLU A 76 16.44 5.24 -16.71
CA GLU A 76 16.69 6.40 -15.86
C GLU A 76 15.41 6.73 -15.07
N PRO A 77 15.38 6.49 -13.75
CA PRO A 77 14.21 6.74 -12.94
C PRO A 77 13.78 8.20 -12.95
N LEU A 78 12.48 8.42 -13.06
CA LEU A 78 11.88 9.74 -12.95
C LEU A 78 11.83 10.20 -11.48
N PRO A 79 11.72 11.51 -11.22
CA PRO A 79 11.58 12.04 -9.87
C PRO A 79 10.38 11.43 -9.11
N GLU A 80 9.31 11.07 -9.82
CA GLU A 80 8.15 10.38 -9.26
C GLU A 80 8.52 8.98 -8.75
N ASP A 81 9.30 8.21 -9.52
CA ASP A 81 9.74 6.87 -9.13
C ASP A 81 10.57 6.93 -7.84
N VAL A 82 11.45 7.91 -7.73
CA VAL A 82 12.26 8.14 -6.52
C VAL A 82 11.35 8.40 -5.31
N GLN A 83 10.32 9.22 -5.46
CA GLN A 83 9.36 9.50 -4.39
C GLN A 83 8.56 8.26 -3.99
N LYS A 84 8.14 7.44 -4.97
CA LYS A 84 7.43 6.19 -4.72
C LYS A 84 8.31 5.21 -3.96
N VAL A 85 9.57 5.05 -4.35
CA VAL A 85 10.54 4.19 -3.65
C VAL A 85 10.81 4.66 -2.22
N GLN A 86 10.93 5.95 -1.99
CA GLN A 86 11.11 6.49 -0.64
C GLN A 86 9.95 6.13 0.30
N LYS A 87 8.72 6.16 -0.20
CA LYS A 87 7.48 5.88 0.56
C LYS A 87 7.10 4.40 0.57
N ALA A 88 7.75 3.56 -0.23
CA ALA A 88 7.42 2.16 -0.35
C ALA A 88 7.64 1.41 0.96
N ASP A 89 6.69 0.55 1.31
CA ASP A 89 6.79 -0.42 2.39
C ASP A 89 7.50 -1.68 1.90
N LEU A 90 7.28 -2.05 0.63
CA LEU A 90 7.90 -3.18 -0.04
C LEU A 90 8.31 -2.82 -1.47
N ILE A 91 9.45 -3.34 -1.90
CA ILE A 91 9.96 -3.17 -3.26
C ILE A 91 10.35 -4.55 -3.81
N PHE A 92 9.88 -4.85 -5.02
CA PHE A 92 10.26 -6.07 -5.74
C PHE A 92 11.00 -5.72 -7.02
N TYR A 93 12.15 -6.35 -7.21
CA TYR A 93 12.98 -6.20 -8.42
C TYR A 93 13.34 -7.58 -9.00
N ASN A 94 13.74 -7.61 -10.28
CA ASN A 94 14.04 -8.89 -10.92
C ASN A 94 15.28 -9.55 -10.31
N GLY A 95 16.35 -8.84 -10.18
CA GLY A 95 17.66 -9.39 -9.85
C GLY A 95 18.40 -9.91 -11.10
N ILE A 96 19.38 -10.78 -10.91
CA ILE A 96 20.20 -11.41 -11.99
C ILE A 96 20.73 -10.33 -12.95
N ASN A 97 21.31 -9.26 -12.39
CA ASN A 97 21.91 -8.15 -13.15
C ASN A 97 20.98 -7.42 -14.13
N LEU A 98 19.67 -7.51 -13.98
CA LEU A 98 18.77 -6.76 -14.83
C LEU A 98 18.75 -5.27 -14.43
N GLU A 99 18.15 -4.90 -13.32
CA GLU A 99 18.06 -3.49 -12.85
C GLU A 99 19.27 -3.08 -11.99
N ASN A 100 19.95 -4.05 -11.43
CA ASN A 100 21.13 -3.86 -10.59
C ASN A 100 22.47 -4.10 -11.33
N GLY A 101 22.39 -4.47 -12.63
CA GLY A 101 23.50 -4.46 -13.58
C GLY A 101 23.65 -3.11 -14.29
N GLY A 102 24.37 -3.08 -15.40
CA GLY A 102 24.52 -1.89 -16.23
C GLY A 102 24.91 -0.63 -15.45
N ASN A 103 24.08 0.42 -15.54
CA ASN A 103 24.29 1.68 -14.81
C ASN A 103 23.95 1.59 -13.30
N ALA A 104 23.44 0.43 -12.86
CA ALA A 104 23.06 0.15 -11.48
C ALA A 104 22.07 1.19 -10.88
N TRP A 105 21.13 1.68 -11.69
CA TRP A 105 20.17 2.71 -11.28
C TRP A 105 19.33 2.28 -10.08
N PHE A 106 18.91 1.01 -10.03
CA PHE A 106 18.11 0.47 -8.93
C PHE A 106 18.91 0.52 -7.62
N THR A 107 20.15 0.00 -7.61
CA THR A 107 21.03 0.01 -6.44
C THR A 107 21.25 1.43 -5.91
N LYS A 108 21.49 2.40 -6.81
CA LYS A 108 21.63 3.81 -6.42
C LYS A 108 20.36 4.36 -5.79
N MET A 109 19.21 4.02 -6.36
CA MET A 109 17.91 4.53 -5.89
C MET A 109 17.54 4.00 -4.51
N VAL A 110 17.66 2.68 -4.27
CA VAL A 110 17.34 2.08 -2.96
C VAL A 110 18.32 2.55 -1.87
N ASN A 111 19.60 2.72 -2.20
CA ASN A 111 20.60 3.27 -1.28
C ASN A 111 20.28 4.73 -0.90
N ASN A 112 19.93 5.56 -1.86
CA ASN A 112 19.51 6.96 -1.62
C ASN A 112 18.24 7.04 -0.78
N ALA A 113 17.32 6.09 -0.96
CA ALA A 113 16.10 5.96 -0.17
C ALA A 113 16.33 5.30 1.20
N LYS A 114 17.56 4.88 1.52
CA LYS A 114 17.94 4.17 2.75
C LYS A 114 17.14 2.89 2.98
N LYS A 115 16.86 2.17 1.90
CA LYS A 115 16.19 0.87 1.94
C LYS A 115 17.22 -0.25 2.14
N GLU A 116 16.84 -1.29 2.87
CA GLU A 116 17.70 -2.42 3.24
C GLU A 116 17.28 -3.67 2.46
N ALA A 117 18.26 -4.39 1.91
CA ALA A 117 18.04 -5.66 1.22
C ALA A 117 17.46 -6.72 2.17
N ASN A 118 16.57 -7.56 1.66
CA ASN A 118 15.87 -8.62 2.40
C ASN A 118 15.02 -8.14 3.60
N LYS A 119 14.73 -6.83 3.62
CA LYS A 119 13.85 -6.20 4.59
C LYS A 119 12.84 -5.30 3.87
N ASP A 120 13.33 -4.34 3.11
CA ASP A 120 12.52 -3.39 2.39
C ASP A 120 12.41 -3.73 0.89
N TYR A 121 13.42 -4.42 0.32
CA TYR A 121 13.41 -4.83 -1.07
C TYR A 121 13.92 -6.25 -1.29
N PHE A 122 13.32 -6.95 -2.25
CA PHE A 122 13.51 -8.37 -2.50
C PHE A 122 13.65 -8.65 -3.99
N ALA A 123 14.63 -9.52 -4.34
CA ALA A 123 14.73 -10.04 -5.70
C ALA A 123 13.75 -11.16 -5.91
N VAL A 124 12.93 -11.09 -6.97
CA VAL A 124 11.99 -12.17 -7.31
C VAL A 124 12.70 -13.39 -7.89
N SER A 125 13.94 -13.23 -8.33
CA SER A 125 14.79 -14.30 -8.82
C SER A 125 15.68 -14.93 -7.73
N ASP A 126 15.48 -14.58 -6.47
CA ASP A 126 16.24 -15.17 -5.38
C ASP A 126 16.03 -16.69 -5.33
N GLY A 127 17.13 -17.43 -5.21
CA GLY A 127 17.13 -18.91 -5.25
C GLY A 127 17.08 -19.52 -6.65
N VAL A 128 17.11 -18.74 -7.73
CA VAL A 128 17.22 -19.25 -9.10
C VAL A 128 18.69 -19.48 -9.44
N GLU A 129 19.04 -20.71 -9.82
CA GLU A 129 20.39 -21.02 -10.35
C GLU A 129 20.50 -20.54 -11.80
N VAL A 130 21.50 -19.69 -12.04
CA VAL A 130 21.82 -19.18 -13.39
C VAL A 130 22.82 -20.14 -14.03
N ILE A 131 22.46 -20.70 -15.17
CA ILE A 131 23.34 -21.55 -15.99
C ILE A 131 24.20 -20.70 -16.94
#